data_a311813ccd0946bc04d2def0b5cedf11
#
_entry.id   a311813ccd0946bc04d2def0b5cedf11
#
_cell.length_a   1.000
_cell.length_b   1.000
_cell.length_c   1.000
_cell.angle_alpha   90.00
_cell.angle_beta   90.00
_cell.angle_gamma   90.00
#
_symmetry.space_group_name_H-M   'P 1'
#
loop_
_entity.id
_entity.type
_entity.pdbx_description
1 polymer ?
#
loop_
_entity_poly.entity_id
_entity_poly.type
_entity_poly.pdbx_seq_one_letter_code
_entity_poly.pdbx_strand_id
1 'polypeptide(L)'
;MPPSTTVKLPPQLVRQLRTFRRRLRTVKMLEAVCLAGIAVILSYALLYLSDRLWETPPAVGWLLFFIAVSGLAVFIPWWSFRWVWQRRTESQLARLISRTDAALGDRLLGVIELDSEKHGRQYGSEKLKEAAMEQVAREVSARDLTANIPRPSHRKLFVLLAVLAACTAAICAVSPEAAGNALKRWVRPFNPPERYTFTQLAPTPDSLVIPLGESCLYEIRLAEGTKTRPQTAEYFFRNRVSQQAPLADGTYKIHIPPMQQADNLEFFAGDAVRRLNICLLYTSPSPRD
;
A
#
# COMPACT_ATOMS: atom_id res chain seq x y z
N MET A 1 52.18 -0.08 -41.07
CA MET A 1 51.29 0.56 -40.08
C MET A 1 51.30 -0.32 -38.85
N PRO A 2 51.83 0.11 -37.70
CA PRO A 2 51.69 -0.67 -36.46
C PRO A 2 50.23 -0.68 -36.05
N PRO A 3 49.72 -1.78 -35.42
CA PRO A 3 48.37 -1.87 -34.96
C PRO A 3 48.12 -0.83 -33.88
N SER A 4 47.09 0.01 -34.07
CA SER A 4 46.69 0.99 -33.06
C SER A 4 46.28 0.23 -31.81
N THR A 5 47.16 0.25 -30.82
CA THR A 5 46.89 -0.31 -29.49
C THR A 5 45.80 0.53 -28.83
N THR A 6 44.57 0.03 -28.90
CA THR A 6 43.45 0.66 -28.18
C THR A 6 43.76 0.60 -26.69
N VAL A 7 44.16 1.72 -26.12
CA VAL A 7 44.37 1.85 -24.69
C VAL A 7 43.04 1.60 -23.96
N LYS A 8 42.92 0.43 -23.35
CA LYS A 8 41.74 0.04 -22.59
C LYS A 8 41.91 0.47 -21.12
N LEU A 9 40.82 0.91 -20.49
CA LEU A 9 40.81 1.19 -19.05
C LEU A 9 41.46 0.05 -18.25
N PRO A 10 42.31 0.36 -17.25
CA PRO A 10 42.96 -0.65 -16.43
C PRO A 10 41.94 -1.62 -15.80
N PRO A 11 42.20 -2.94 -15.83
CA PRO A 11 41.26 -3.94 -15.37
C PRO A 11 40.86 -3.81 -13.90
N GLN A 12 41.76 -3.26 -13.10
CA GLN A 12 41.55 -2.97 -11.68
C GLN A 12 40.44 -1.90 -11.49
N LEU A 13 40.51 -0.80 -12.26
CA LEU A 13 39.52 0.26 -12.24
C LEU A 13 38.15 -0.22 -12.66
N VAL A 14 38.09 -1.03 -13.74
CA VAL A 14 36.83 -1.64 -14.22
C VAL A 14 36.21 -2.55 -13.16
N ARG A 15 37.02 -3.33 -12.44
CA ARG A 15 36.54 -4.17 -11.33
C ARG A 15 35.93 -3.35 -10.18
N GLN A 16 36.62 -2.28 -9.76
CA GLN A 16 36.15 -1.42 -8.69
C GLN A 16 34.85 -0.68 -9.06
N LEU A 17 34.75 -0.12 -10.27
CA LEU A 17 33.55 0.50 -10.79
C LEU A 17 32.40 -0.49 -10.88
N ARG A 18 32.66 -1.75 -11.26
CA ARG A 18 31.66 -2.82 -11.30
C ARG A 18 31.17 -3.16 -9.88
N THR A 19 32.05 -3.24 -8.91
CA THR A 19 31.69 -3.50 -7.51
C THR A 19 30.86 -2.35 -6.93
N PHE A 20 31.29 -1.10 -7.17
CA PHE A 20 30.55 0.10 -6.78
C PHE A 20 29.14 0.11 -7.41
N ARG A 21 29.02 -0.16 -8.72
CA ARG A 21 27.76 -0.27 -9.42
C ARG A 21 26.85 -1.33 -8.80
N ARG A 22 27.40 -2.52 -8.51
CA ARG A 22 26.63 -3.62 -7.89
C ARG A 22 26.11 -3.22 -6.51
N ARG A 23 26.93 -2.63 -5.67
CA ARG A 23 26.53 -2.19 -4.33
C ARG A 23 25.51 -1.06 -4.36
N LEU A 24 25.68 -0.09 -5.26
CA LEU A 24 24.72 0.99 -5.46
C LEU A 24 23.34 0.45 -5.91
N ARG A 25 23.33 -0.54 -6.80
CA ARG A 25 22.09 -1.21 -7.24
C ARG A 25 21.39 -1.91 -6.07
N THR A 26 22.13 -2.68 -5.26
CA THR A 26 21.57 -3.39 -4.09
C THR A 26 20.95 -2.41 -3.11
N VAL A 27 21.64 -1.32 -2.79
CA VAL A 27 21.11 -0.28 -1.88
C VAL A 27 19.82 0.32 -2.43
N LYS A 28 19.82 0.68 -3.72
CA LYS A 28 18.62 1.28 -4.35
C LYS A 28 17.45 0.31 -4.51
N MET A 29 17.74 -0.96 -4.79
CA MET A 29 16.70 -2.01 -4.79
C MET A 29 16.10 -2.18 -3.40
N LEU A 30 16.93 -2.20 -2.36
CA LEU A 30 16.45 -2.32 -0.97
C LEU A 30 15.58 -1.12 -0.56
N GLU A 31 15.97 0.11 -0.95
CA GLU A 31 15.14 1.29 -0.73
C GLU A 31 13.77 1.17 -1.41
N ALA A 32 13.73 0.70 -2.67
CA ALA A 32 12.48 0.51 -3.40
C ALA A 32 11.59 -0.55 -2.74
N VAL A 33 12.16 -1.67 -2.30
CA VAL A 33 11.41 -2.74 -1.60
C VAL A 33 10.86 -2.22 -0.27
N CYS A 34 11.64 -1.46 0.50
CA CYS A 34 11.16 -0.87 1.75
C CYS A 34 10.00 0.10 1.52
N LEU A 35 10.10 0.98 0.52
CA LEU A 35 9.02 1.92 0.18
C LEU A 35 7.75 1.20 -0.27
N ALA A 36 7.87 0.17 -1.10
CA ALA A 36 6.74 -0.64 -1.52
C ALA A 36 6.11 -1.39 -0.32
N GLY A 37 6.92 -1.94 0.58
CA GLY A 37 6.44 -2.57 1.81
C GLY A 37 5.68 -1.59 2.71
N ILE A 38 6.18 -0.36 2.86
CA ILE A 38 5.50 0.71 3.60
C ILE A 38 4.14 1.01 2.97
N ALA A 39 4.07 1.15 1.65
CA ALA A 39 2.82 1.43 0.93
C ALA A 39 1.78 0.32 1.13
N VAL A 40 2.20 -0.94 1.07
CA VAL A 40 1.33 -2.11 1.29
C VAL A 40 0.79 -2.14 2.72
N ILE A 41 1.67 -2.02 3.72
CA ILE A 41 1.26 -2.06 5.13
C ILE A 41 0.34 -0.88 5.46
N LEU A 42 0.68 0.31 4.96
CA LEU A 42 -0.13 1.52 5.18
C LEU A 42 -1.52 1.38 4.54
N SER A 43 -1.60 0.85 3.31
CA SER A 43 -2.86 0.60 2.62
C SER A 43 -3.76 -0.36 3.40
N TYR A 44 -3.20 -1.46 3.89
CA TYR A 44 -3.92 -2.41 4.73
C TYR A 44 -4.35 -1.79 6.07
N ALA A 45 -3.45 -1.08 6.75
CA ALA A 45 -3.75 -0.43 8.03
C ALA A 45 -4.85 0.64 7.90
N LEU A 46 -4.83 1.41 6.81
CA LEU A 46 -5.88 2.39 6.51
C LEU A 46 -7.23 1.72 6.26
N LEU A 47 -7.27 0.62 5.51
CA LEU A 47 -8.52 -0.12 5.32
C LEU A 47 -9.05 -0.68 6.64
N TYR A 48 -8.17 -1.32 7.43
CA TYR A 48 -8.55 -1.85 8.75
C TYR A 48 -9.09 -0.76 9.67
N LEU A 49 -8.43 0.39 9.73
CA LEU A 49 -8.85 1.52 10.56
C LEU A 49 -10.17 2.13 10.06
N SER A 50 -10.31 2.30 8.74
CA SER A 50 -11.54 2.78 8.11
C SER A 50 -12.72 1.87 8.43
N ASP A 51 -12.54 0.55 8.26
CA ASP A 51 -13.57 -0.45 8.62
C ASP A 51 -13.93 -0.42 10.10
N ARG A 52 -13.03 0.10 10.94
CA ARG A 52 -13.28 0.19 12.38
C ARG A 52 -14.10 1.42 12.77
N LEU A 53 -13.87 2.56 12.08
CA LEU A 53 -14.52 3.82 12.40
C LEU A 53 -15.91 3.95 11.76
N TRP A 54 -16.06 3.46 10.52
CA TRP A 54 -17.32 3.54 9.76
C TRP A 54 -17.40 2.44 8.69
N GLU A 55 -18.57 2.32 8.05
CA GLU A 55 -18.73 1.44 6.89
C GLU A 55 -17.90 1.96 5.71
N THR A 56 -16.81 1.26 5.40
CA THR A 56 -15.97 1.62 4.26
C THR A 56 -16.68 1.27 2.95
N PRO A 57 -17.01 2.25 2.11
CA PRO A 57 -17.62 1.98 0.81
C PRO A 57 -16.66 1.17 -0.07
N PRO A 58 -17.16 0.29 -0.94
CA PRO A 58 -16.32 -0.56 -1.81
C PRO A 58 -15.31 0.22 -2.64
N ALA A 59 -15.65 1.45 -3.06
CA ALA A 59 -14.77 2.33 -3.83
C ALA A 59 -13.46 2.68 -3.09
N VAL A 60 -13.54 2.89 -1.77
CA VAL A 60 -12.35 3.16 -0.94
C VAL A 60 -11.46 1.93 -0.86
N GLY A 61 -12.05 0.73 -0.69
CA GLY A 61 -11.32 -0.53 -0.71
C GLY A 61 -10.55 -0.73 -2.03
N TRP A 62 -11.20 -0.44 -3.15
CA TRP A 62 -10.57 -0.50 -4.48
C TRP A 62 -9.42 0.50 -4.61
N LEU A 63 -9.64 1.74 -4.19
CA LEU A 63 -8.61 2.78 -4.23
C LEU A 63 -7.36 2.37 -3.45
N LEU A 64 -7.53 1.90 -2.22
CA LEU A 64 -6.42 1.46 -1.36
C LEU A 64 -5.69 0.24 -1.94
N PHE A 65 -6.43 -0.71 -2.51
CA PHE A 65 -5.84 -1.87 -3.18
C PHE A 65 -5.02 -1.45 -4.41
N PHE A 66 -5.56 -0.60 -5.27
CA PHE A 66 -4.85 -0.14 -6.46
C PHE A 66 -3.63 0.72 -6.13
N ILE A 67 -3.65 1.52 -5.06
CA ILE A 67 -2.47 2.24 -4.58
C ILE A 67 -1.37 1.25 -4.18
N ALA A 68 -1.71 0.19 -3.44
CA ALA A 68 -0.73 -0.84 -3.04
C ALA A 68 -0.19 -1.60 -4.25
N VAL A 69 -1.06 -2.05 -5.17
CA VAL A 69 -0.68 -2.79 -6.38
C VAL A 69 0.15 -1.91 -7.32
N SER A 70 -0.21 -0.65 -7.52
CA SER A 70 0.58 0.27 -8.35
C SER A 70 1.96 0.52 -7.76
N GLY A 71 2.06 0.64 -6.43
CA GLY A 71 3.34 0.70 -5.73
C GLY A 71 4.24 -0.52 -6.01
N LEU A 72 3.66 -1.72 -5.99
CA LEU A 72 4.39 -2.95 -6.29
C LEU A 72 4.66 -3.16 -7.78
N ALA A 73 3.62 -3.07 -8.62
CA ALA A 73 3.68 -3.46 -10.02
C ALA A 73 4.33 -2.40 -10.93
N VAL A 74 4.24 -1.13 -10.58
CA VAL A 74 4.75 -0.02 -11.39
C VAL A 74 6.04 0.53 -10.79
N PHE A 75 6.01 0.88 -9.51
CA PHE A 75 7.13 1.58 -8.88
C PHE A 75 8.39 0.70 -8.78
N ILE A 76 8.27 -0.58 -8.36
CA ILE A 76 9.42 -1.48 -8.28
C ILE A 76 10.02 -1.77 -9.65
N PRO A 77 9.27 -2.21 -10.69
CA PRO A 77 9.81 -2.44 -12.01
C PRO A 77 10.38 -1.18 -12.64
N TRP A 78 9.68 -0.04 -12.55
CA TRP A 78 10.14 1.23 -13.12
C TRP A 78 11.44 1.71 -12.45
N TRP A 79 11.51 1.60 -11.11
CA TRP A 79 12.70 1.95 -10.34
C TRP A 79 13.86 1.00 -10.65
N SER A 80 13.58 -0.32 -10.72
CA SER A 80 14.58 -1.33 -11.04
C SER A 80 15.10 -1.17 -12.48
N PHE A 81 14.21 -0.91 -13.44
CA PHE A 81 14.57 -0.63 -14.82
C PHE A 81 15.50 0.58 -14.90
N ARG A 82 15.15 1.67 -14.25
CA ARG A 82 15.96 2.89 -14.22
C ARG A 82 17.34 2.69 -13.59
N TRP A 83 17.48 1.81 -12.58
CA TRP A 83 18.72 1.63 -11.82
C TRP A 83 19.49 0.37 -12.21
N VAL A 84 18.84 -0.67 -12.71
CA VAL A 84 19.43 -1.97 -13.05
C VAL A 84 19.65 -2.09 -14.55
N TRP A 85 18.65 -1.78 -15.36
CA TRP A 85 18.72 -1.98 -16.83
C TRP A 85 19.31 -0.81 -17.58
N GLN A 86 19.06 0.44 -17.18
CA GLN A 86 19.82 1.53 -17.76
C GLN A 86 21.29 1.33 -17.37
N ARG A 87 22.06 0.86 -18.35
CA ARG A 87 23.52 0.76 -18.22
C ARG A 87 24.05 2.17 -18.04
N ARG A 88 24.24 2.60 -16.77
CA ARG A 88 24.91 3.85 -16.51
C ARG A 88 26.31 3.78 -17.12
N THR A 89 26.61 4.72 -17.97
CA THR A 89 27.93 4.91 -18.57
C THR A 89 28.93 5.18 -17.45
N GLU A 90 30.17 4.82 -17.66
CA GLU A 90 31.25 5.02 -16.67
C GLU A 90 31.38 6.50 -16.29
N SER A 91 31.15 7.41 -17.25
CA SER A 91 31.09 8.86 -17.01
C SER A 91 29.97 9.27 -16.03
N GLN A 92 28.80 8.64 -16.06
CA GLN A 92 27.73 8.91 -15.10
C GLN A 92 28.06 8.40 -13.69
N LEU A 93 28.83 7.31 -13.60
CA LEU A 93 29.31 6.80 -12.31
C LEU A 93 30.39 7.74 -11.73
N ALA A 94 31.30 8.25 -12.56
CA ALA A 94 32.31 9.22 -12.17
C ALA A 94 31.66 10.52 -11.64
N ARG A 95 30.63 11.03 -12.30
CA ARG A 95 29.84 12.20 -11.83
C ARG A 95 29.08 11.95 -10.52
N LEU A 96 28.72 10.70 -10.18
CA LEU A 96 28.15 10.37 -8.87
C LEU A 96 29.22 10.39 -7.78
N ILE A 97 30.44 9.94 -8.11
CA ILE A 97 31.59 9.98 -7.20
C ILE A 97 32.01 11.43 -6.97
N SER A 98 32.00 12.30 -7.99
CA SER A 98 32.38 13.71 -7.86
C SER A 98 31.46 14.50 -6.90
N ARG A 99 30.24 14.06 -6.69
CA ARG A 99 29.34 14.67 -5.69
C ARG A 99 29.79 14.44 -4.23
N THR A 100 30.57 13.40 -3.99
CA THR A 100 31.01 13.02 -2.64
C THR A 100 32.49 13.32 -2.46
N ASP A 101 33.31 13.11 -3.51
CA ASP A 101 34.71 13.44 -3.60
C ASP A 101 34.99 14.08 -4.98
N ALA A 102 34.95 15.42 -5.01
CA ALA A 102 35.05 16.19 -6.26
C ALA A 102 36.42 15.93 -6.95
N ALA A 103 37.51 15.89 -6.20
CA ALA A 103 38.86 15.72 -6.76
C ALA A 103 39.03 14.36 -7.43
N LEU A 104 38.49 13.29 -6.83
CA LEU A 104 38.57 11.93 -7.38
C LEU A 104 37.61 11.76 -8.56
N GLY A 105 36.40 12.32 -8.46
CA GLY A 105 35.38 12.25 -9.50
C GLY A 105 35.84 12.96 -10.79
N ASP A 106 36.42 14.14 -10.69
CA ASP A 106 36.90 14.92 -11.84
C ASP A 106 38.09 14.22 -12.52
N ARG A 107 39.00 13.63 -11.78
CA ARG A 107 40.13 12.84 -12.35
C ARG A 107 39.59 11.57 -13.07
N LEU A 108 38.62 10.87 -12.46
CA LEU A 108 37.98 9.72 -13.10
C LEU A 108 37.21 10.12 -14.39
N LEU A 109 36.54 11.26 -14.35
CA LEU A 109 35.84 11.78 -15.52
C LEU A 109 36.84 12.10 -16.64
N GLY A 110 37.93 12.80 -16.33
CA GLY A 110 38.96 13.09 -17.31
C GLY A 110 39.57 11.84 -17.96
N VAL A 111 39.85 10.78 -17.18
CA VAL A 111 40.36 9.50 -17.73
C VAL A 111 39.31 8.81 -18.62
N ILE A 112 38.03 8.83 -18.24
CA ILE A 112 36.93 8.23 -19.03
C ILE A 112 36.70 9.02 -20.32
N GLU A 113 36.81 10.35 -20.28
CA GLU A 113 36.72 11.20 -21.46
C GLU A 113 37.89 10.95 -22.42
N LEU A 114 39.10 10.82 -21.91
CA LEU A 114 40.29 10.46 -22.70
C LEU A 114 40.16 9.07 -23.37
N ASP A 115 39.43 8.12 -22.75
CA ASP A 115 39.15 6.81 -23.34
C ASP A 115 38.02 6.90 -24.40
N SER A 116 37.06 7.81 -24.21
CA SER A 116 35.92 7.99 -25.12
C SER A 116 36.22 8.82 -26.35
N GLU A 117 37.22 9.67 -26.35
CA GLU A 117 37.67 10.50 -27.47
C GLU A 117 38.36 9.71 -28.62
N LYS A 118 37.95 8.46 -28.84
CA LYS A 118 38.50 7.58 -29.89
C LYS A 118 38.29 8.09 -31.32
N HIS A 119 37.55 9.17 -31.55
CA HIS A 119 37.12 9.61 -32.87
C HIS A 119 37.48 11.05 -33.26
N GLY A 120 38.25 11.80 -32.49
CA GLY A 120 38.54 13.18 -32.79
C GLY A 120 39.92 13.67 -32.32
N ARG A 121 40.82 13.77 -33.25
CA ARG A 121 42.13 14.44 -33.16
C ARG A 121 43.13 13.92 -32.11
N GLN A 122 44.12 13.21 -32.58
CA GLN A 122 45.37 12.84 -31.88
C GLN A 122 46.13 14.07 -31.38
N TYR A 123 45.71 14.61 -30.24
CA TYR A 123 46.56 15.56 -29.51
C TYR A 123 47.01 14.89 -28.21
N GLY A 124 48.25 14.46 -28.19
CA GLY A 124 48.94 13.95 -27.00
C GLY A 124 49.67 12.62 -27.23
N SER A 125 50.79 12.45 -26.57
CA SER A 125 51.58 11.21 -26.55
C SER A 125 50.78 10.09 -25.91
N GLU A 126 50.58 8.94 -26.59
CA GLU A 126 49.89 7.73 -26.03
C GLU A 126 50.51 7.32 -24.69
N LYS A 127 51.83 7.46 -24.54
CA LYS A 127 52.54 7.18 -23.29
C LYS A 127 52.11 8.08 -22.15
N LEU A 128 51.77 9.35 -22.42
CA LEU A 128 51.30 10.29 -21.40
C LEU A 128 49.90 9.93 -20.94
N LYS A 129 49.02 9.52 -21.87
CA LYS A 129 47.66 9.03 -21.57
C LYS A 129 47.70 7.75 -20.73
N GLU A 130 48.56 6.80 -21.10
CA GLU A 130 48.72 5.55 -20.36
C GLU A 130 49.28 5.80 -18.94
N ALA A 131 50.27 6.67 -18.78
CA ALA A 131 50.80 7.05 -17.47
C ALA A 131 49.72 7.73 -16.59
N ALA A 132 48.92 8.63 -17.15
CA ALA A 132 47.83 9.30 -16.42
C ALA A 132 46.76 8.31 -16.00
N MET A 133 46.37 7.36 -16.85
CA MET A 133 45.38 6.30 -16.54
C MET A 133 45.91 5.38 -15.43
N GLU A 134 47.19 5.02 -15.48
CA GLU A 134 47.79 4.16 -14.46
C GLU A 134 47.94 4.86 -13.11
N GLN A 135 48.25 6.16 -13.11
CA GLN A 135 48.31 6.97 -11.90
C GLN A 135 46.93 7.05 -11.22
N VAL A 136 45.87 7.35 -11.98
CA VAL A 136 44.53 7.42 -11.44
C VAL A 136 44.04 6.03 -10.99
N ALA A 137 44.39 4.97 -11.71
CA ALA A 137 44.04 3.60 -11.30
C ALA A 137 44.70 3.21 -9.98
N ARG A 138 45.97 3.60 -9.75
CA ARG A 138 46.69 3.40 -8.46
C ARG A 138 46.02 4.20 -7.33
N GLU A 139 45.69 5.45 -7.57
CA GLU A 139 45.03 6.31 -6.56
C GLU A 139 43.66 5.80 -6.19
N VAL A 140 42.85 5.36 -7.19
CA VAL A 140 41.54 4.75 -6.98
C VAL A 140 41.64 3.40 -6.28
N SER A 141 42.69 2.59 -6.59
CA SER A 141 42.88 1.29 -5.93
C SER A 141 43.27 1.44 -4.44
N ALA A 142 43.91 2.54 -4.08
CA ALA A 142 44.29 2.86 -2.70
C ALA A 142 43.09 3.37 -1.85
N ARG A 143 41.96 3.73 -2.49
CA ARG A 143 40.75 4.26 -1.83
C ARG A 143 39.58 3.31 -2.02
N ASP A 144 38.80 3.13 -0.96
CA ASP A 144 37.56 2.39 -1.04
C ASP A 144 36.45 3.26 -1.64
N LEU A 145 36.17 3.09 -2.94
CA LEU A 145 35.08 3.81 -3.61
C LEU A 145 33.71 3.54 -2.98
N THR A 146 33.58 2.45 -2.23
CA THR A 146 32.28 2.11 -1.60
C THR A 146 31.95 3.01 -0.41
N ALA A 147 32.96 3.69 0.18
CA ALA A 147 32.76 4.69 1.22
C ALA A 147 32.04 5.95 0.70
N ASN A 148 32.17 6.23 -0.61
CA ASN A 148 31.58 7.38 -1.29
C ASN A 148 30.12 7.14 -1.76
N ILE A 149 29.49 6.03 -1.35
CA ILE A 149 28.06 5.84 -1.62
C ILE A 149 27.27 6.85 -0.78
N PRO A 150 26.37 7.66 -1.38
CA PRO A 150 25.51 8.60 -0.66
C PRO A 150 24.87 7.90 0.52
N ARG A 151 24.87 8.57 1.70
CA ARG A 151 24.42 7.99 2.97
C ARG A 151 23.17 7.11 2.76
N PRO A 152 23.22 5.83 3.11
CA PRO A 152 22.18 4.88 2.75
C PRO A 152 20.90 5.19 3.53
N SER A 153 19.89 5.71 2.83
CA SER A 153 18.56 5.97 3.41
C SER A 153 17.82 4.68 3.75
N HIS A 154 18.27 3.52 3.24
CA HIS A 154 17.61 2.24 3.46
C HIS A 154 17.50 1.85 4.94
N ARG A 155 18.48 2.24 5.80
CA ARG A 155 18.40 1.96 7.24
C ARG A 155 17.22 2.69 7.89
N LYS A 156 17.01 3.97 7.55
CA LYS A 156 15.88 4.75 8.07
C LYS A 156 14.55 4.20 7.55
N LEU A 157 14.49 3.84 6.26
CA LEU A 157 13.30 3.23 5.66
C LEU A 157 12.99 1.85 6.24
N PHE A 158 14.02 1.05 6.51
CA PHE A 158 13.86 -0.25 7.16
C PHE A 158 13.33 -0.12 8.60
N VAL A 159 13.88 0.82 9.37
CA VAL A 159 13.36 1.11 10.73
C VAL A 159 11.92 1.59 10.67
N LEU A 160 11.60 2.50 9.75
CA LEU A 160 10.22 2.97 9.56
C LEU A 160 9.28 1.81 9.18
N LEU A 161 9.69 0.95 8.26
CA LEU A 161 8.93 -0.24 7.87
C LEU A 161 8.71 -1.18 9.05
N ALA A 162 9.76 -1.45 9.83
CA ALA A 162 9.69 -2.33 11.00
C ALA A 162 8.76 -1.76 12.08
N VAL A 163 8.85 -0.46 12.36
CA VAL A 163 7.96 0.21 13.33
C VAL A 163 6.51 0.16 12.84
N LEU A 164 6.26 0.49 11.57
CA LEU A 164 4.92 0.45 11.01
C LEU A 164 4.33 -0.97 11.04
N ALA A 165 5.12 -1.97 10.69
CA ALA A 165 4.73 -3.37 10.76
C ALA A 165 4.42 -3.81 12.19
N ALA A 166 5.27 -3.44 13.16
CA ALA A 166 5.06 -3.74 14.56
C ALA A 166 3.80 -3.06 15.13
N CYS A 167 3.57 -1.78 14.82
CA CYS A 167 2.36 -1.07 15.21
C CYS A 167 1.10 -1.71 14.62
N THR A 168 1.13 -2.03 13.31
CA THR A 168 0.00 -2.70 12.65
C THR A 168 -0.25 -4.08 13.25
N ALA A 169 0.80 -4.87 13.49
CA ALA A 169 0.68 -6.18 14.13
C ALA A 169 0.11 -6.07 15.56
N ALA A 170 0.55 -5.09 16.35
CA ALA A 170 0.03 -4.85 17.69
C ALA A 170 -1.47 -4.51 17.68
N ILE A 171 -1.90 -3.63 16.76
CA ILE A 171 -3.32 -3.28 16.58
C ILE A 171 -4.14 -4.50 16.15
N CYS A 172 -3.62 -5.30 15.21
CA CYS A 172 -4.27 -6.53 14.73
C CYS A 172 -4.37 -7.60 15.83
N ALA A 173 -3.41 -7.66 16.75
CA ALA A 173 -3.41 -8.61 17.87
C ALA A 173 -4.55 -8.34 18.87
N VAL A 174 -5.02 -7.09 18.98
CA VAL A 174 -6.17 -6.73 19.84
C VAL A 174 -7.46 -7.39 19.35
N SER A 175 -7.64 -7.52 18.02
CA SER A 175 -8.84 -8.14 17.42
C SER A 175 -8.47 -8.95 16.16
N PRO A 176 -7.95 -10.17 16.34
CA PRO A 176 -7.43 -10.98 15.23
C PRO A 176 -8.51 -11.37 14.20
N GLU A 177 -9.76 -11.56 14.64
CA GLU A 177 -10.87 -11.87 13.74
C GLU A 177 -11.20 -10.69 12.82
N ALA A 178 -11.24 -9.48 13.38
CA ALA A 178 -11.46 -8.26 12.60
C ALA A 178 -10.30 -8.01 11.62
N ALA A 179 -9.05 -8.24 12.08
CA ALA A 179 -7.87 -8.13 11.24
C ALA A 179 -7.87 -9.14 10.09
N GLY A 180 -8.23 -10.39 10.37
CA GLY A 180 -8.36 -11.43 9.35
C GLY A 180 -9.48 -11.12 8.33
N ASN A 181 -10.60 -10.58 8.78
CA ASN A 181 -11.68 -10.14 7.89
C ASN A 181 -11.24 -8.96 7.01
N ALA A 182 -10.61 -7.94 7.59
CA ALA A 182 -10.07 -6.80 6.85
C ALA A 182 -9.02 -7.24 5.81
N LEU A 183 -8.17 -8.23 6.15
CA LEU A 183 -7.22 -8.78 5.19
C LEU A 183 -7.93 -9.47 4.01
N LYS A 184 -8.98 -10.25 4.27
CA LYS A 184 -9.79 -10.86 3.21
C LYS A 184 -10.44 -9.80 2.32
N ARG A 185 -10.95 -8.71 2.90
CA ARG A 185 -11.54 -7.58 2.17
C ARG A 185 -10.49 -6.85 1.34
N TRP A 186 -9.28 -6.67 1.88
CA TRP A 186 -8.18 -6.03 1.18
C TRP A 186 -7.69 -6.85 -0.02
N VAL A 187 -7.58 -8.19 0.12
CA VAL A 187 -7.13 -9.09 -0.96
C VAL A 187 -8.24 -9.30 -2.02
N ARG A 188 -9.52 -9.21 -1.64
CA ARG A 188 -10.65 -9.43 -2.53
C ARG A 188 -11.52 -8.15 -2.67
N PRO A 189 -10.99 -7.08 -3.25
CA PRO A 189 -11.71 -5.81 -3.31
C PRO A 189 -12.96 -5.85 -4.19
N PHE A 190 -13.02 -6.76 -5.19
CA PHE A 190 -14.16 -6.89 -6.11
C PHE A 190 -15.36 -7.63 -5.52
N ASN A 191 -15.12 -8.52 -4.56
CA ASN A 191 -16.17 -9.24 -3.84
C ASN A 191 -15.76 -9.33 -2.35
N PRO A 192 -15.78 -8.19 -1.65
CA PRO A 192 -15.38 -8.15 -0.25
C PRO A 192 -16.40 -8.89 0.61
N PRO A 193 -15.96 -9.69 1.59
CA PRO A 193 -16.88 -10.24 2.58
C PRO A 193 -17.51 -9.11 3.41
N GLU A 194 -18.60 -9.40 4.08
CA GLU A 194 -19.25 -8.47 5.00
C GLU A 194 -18.23 -7.98 6.07
N ARG A 195 -18.43 -6.73 6.49
CA ARG A 195 -17.62 -6.12 7.54
C ARG A 195 -17.75 -6.92 8.84
N TYR A 196 -16.63 -7.18 9.49
CA TYR A 196 -16.64 -7.76 10.82
C TYR A 196 -17.12 -6.73 11.84
N THR A 197 -18.18 -7.07 12.57
CA THR A 197 -18.75 -6.28 13.65
C THR A 197 -18.62 -7.03 14.98
N PHE A 198 -18.41 -6.33 16.08
CA PHE A 198 -18.38 -6.94 17.43
C PHE A 198 -19.78 -7.25 17.93
N THR A 199 -20.77 -6.44 17.50
CA THR A 199 -22.17 -6.73 17.67
C THR A 199 -22.61 -7.55 16.46
N GLN A 200 -22.92 -8.82 16.64
CA GLN A 200 -23.42 -9.68 15.57
C GLN A 200 -24.92 -9.85 15.75
N LEU A 201 -25.65 -9.58 14.68
CA LEU A 201 -27.09 -9.77 14.61
C LEU A 201 -27.39 -11.13 13.97
N ALA A 202 -28.43 -11.79 14.42
CA ALA A 202 -28.93 -13.01 13.81
C ALA A 202 -29.32 -12.73 12.33
N PRO A 203 -29.25 -13.72 11.44
CA PRO A 203 -29.65 -13.53 10.06
C PRO A 203 -31.09 -13.00 9.97
N THR A 204 -31.24 -11.87 9.31
CA THR A 204 -32.52 -11.21 9.08
C THR A 204 -32.78 -11.13 7.58
N PRO A 205 -34.02 -11.24 7.12
CA PRO A 205 -34.34 -11.05 5.70
C PRO A 205 -34.03 -9.63 5.26
N ASP A 206 -33.64 -9.43 4.01
CA ASP A 206 -33.35 -8.09 3.44
C ASP A 206 -34.60 -7.26 3.21
N SER A 207 -35.80 -7.92 3.16
CA SER A 207 -37.08 -7.29 2.98
C SER A 207 -38.11 -7.84 3.95
N LEU A 208 -38.89 -6.95 4.53
CA LEU A 208 -40.02 -7.27 5.39
C LEU A 208 -41.32 -6.89 4.68
N VAL A 209 -42.26 -7.80 4.61
CA VAL A 209 -43.58 -7.56 4.01
C VAL A 209 -44.58 -7.35 5.13
N ILE A 210 -45.23 -6.20 5.14
CA ILE A 210 -46.26 -5.84 6.13
C ILE A 210 -47.59 -5.44 5.44
N PRO A 211 -48.74 -5.66 6.08
CA PRO A 211 -50.02 -5.19 5.55
C PRO A 211 -50.10 -3.67 5.50
N LEU A 212 -50.76 -3.14 4.48
CA LEU A 212 -50.96 -1.69 4.32
C LEU A 212 -51.76 -1.12 5.51
N GLY A 213 -51.26 -0.09 6.14
CA GLY A 213 -51.97 0.64 7.19
C GLY A 213 -51.96 -0.04 8.56
N GLU A 214 -51.30 -1.17 8.71
CA GLU A 214 -51.17 -1.85 10.00
C GLU A 214 -49.86 -1.58 10.69
N SER A 215 -49.86 -1.58 12.01
CA SER A 215 -48.62 -1.54 12.80
C SER A 215 -48.08 -2.95 13.01
N CYS A 216 -46.75 -3.09 12.95
CA CYS A 216 -46.06 -4.37 13.15
C CYS A 216 -44.98 -4.27 14.20
N LEU A 217 -44.82 -5.29 15.03
CA LEU A 217 -43.72 -5.44 15.95
C LEU A 217 -42.71 -6.38 15.27
N TYR A 218 -41.49 -5.87 15.02
CA TYR A 218 -40.40 -6.66 14.44
C TYR A 218 -39.28 -6.89 15.45
N GLU A 219 -38.78 -8.10 15.53
CA GLU A 219 -37.76 -8.49 16.47
C GLU A 219 -36.43 -8.76 15.77
N ILE A 220 -35.37 -8.08 16.22
CA ILE A 220 -33.99 -8.34 15.77
C ILE A 220 -33.24 -8.96 16.95
N ARG A 221 -32.71 -10.16 16.75
CA ARG A 221 -31.97 -10.90 17.78
C ARG A 221 -30.48 -10.73 17.63
N LEU A 222 -29.79 -10.71 18.78
CA LEU A 222 -28.33 -10.83 18.79
C LEU A 222 -27.91 -12.28 18.47
N ALA A 223 -26.83 -12.43 17.69
CA ALA A 223 -26.24 -13.74 17.45
C ALA A 223 -25.48 -14.24 18.71
N GLU A 224 -25.37 -15.56 18.86
CA GLU A 224 -24.67 -16.18 20.00
C GLU A 224 -23.19 -15.78 20.09
N GLY A 225 -22.53 -15.50 18.93
CA GLY A 225 -21.13 -15.07 18.85
C GLY A 225 -20.87 -13.58 19.15
N THR A 226 -21.88 -12.82 19.56
CA THR A 226 -21.78 -11.40 19.82
C THR A 226 -20.81 -11.10 20.98
N LYS A 227 -19.77 -10.28 20.72
CA LYS A 227 -18.81 -9.83 21.75
C LYS A 227 -19.29 -8.61 22.51
N THR A 228 -19.98 -7.69 21.82
CA THR A 228 -20.52 -6.46 22.42
C THR A 228 -22.03 -6.50 22.38
N ARG A 229 -22.70 -6.26 23.51
CA ARG A 229 -24.14 -6.24 23.66
C ARG A 229 -24.61 -4.85 24.02
N PRO A 230 -24.88 -3.97 23.04
CA PRO A 230 -25.41 -2.64 23.31
C PRO A 230 -26.76 -2.73 24.01
N GLN A 231 -26.95 -1.95 25.08
CA GLN A 231 -28.21 -1.94 25.84
C GLN A 231 -29.35 -1.29 25.09
N THR A 232 -29.01 -0.41 24.14
CA THR A 232 -29.97 0.30 23.29
C THR A 232 -29.49 0.25 21.86
N ALA A 233 -30.42 0.05 20.94
CA ALA A 233 -30.24 0.20 19.50
C ALA A 233 -31.04 1.40 19.01
N GLU A 234 -30.54 2.05 17.97
CA GLU A 234 -31.22 3.15 17.32
C GLU A 234 -31.78 2.68 15.99
N TYR A 235 -32.98 3.11 15.64
CA TYR A 235 -33.55 2.83 14.34
C TYR A 235 -34.35 4.02 13.83
N PHE A 236 -34.37 4.18 12.52
CA PHE A 236 -35.13 5.23 11.88
C PHE A 236 -35.65 4.78 10.49
N PHE A 237 -36.73 5.40 10.12
CA PHE A 237 -37.31 5.32 8.79
C PHE A 237 -36.87 6.57 8.01
N ARG A 238 -36.81 6.49 6.68
CA ARG A 238 -36.22 7.51 5.80
C ARG A 238 -36.56 8.98 6.13
N ASN A 239 -37.78 9.25 6.62
CA ASN A 239 -38.27 10.61 6.89
C ASN A 239 -38.73 10.80 8.35
N ARG A 240 -38.29 9.98 9.30
CA ARG A 240 -38.75 10.05 10.69
C ARG A 240 -37.59 10.22 11.66
N VAL A 241 -37.94 10.74 12.84
CA VAL A 241 -37.00 10.90 13.95
C VAL A 241 -36.47 9.53 14.39
N SER A 242 -35.20 9.47 14.78
CA SER A 242 -34.58 8.29 15.37
C SER A 242 -35.34 7.82 16.60
N GLN A 243 -35.59 6.54 16.70
CA GLN A 243 -36.23 5.89 17.83
C GLN A 243 -35.25 4.91 18.47
N GLN A 244 -35.44 4.63 19.76
CA GLN A 244 -34.59 3.72 20.51
C GLN A 244 -35.32 2.42 20.82
N ALA A 245 -34.65 1.28 20.63
CA ALA A 245 -35.10 -0.04 21.03
C ALA A 245 -34.20 -0.55 22.15
N PRO A 246 -34.72 -0.77 23.37
CA PRO A 246 -33.95 -1.38 24.47
C PRO A 246 -33.72 -2.87 24.17
N LEU A 247 -32.57 -3.38 24.64
CA LEU A 247 -32.26 -4.81 24.60
C LEU A 247 -33.05 -5.52 25.74
N ALA A 248 -33.89 -6.45 25.37
CA ALA A 248 -34.60 -7.33 26.29
C ALA A 248 -34.40 -8.79 25.85
N ASP A 249 -33.92 -9.63 26.73
CA ASP A 249 -33.67 -11.07 26.48
C ASP A 249 -32.91 -11.39 25.20
N GLY A 250 -31.88 -10.55 24.89
CA GLY A 250 -31.06 -10.72 23.68
C GLY A 250 -31.76 -10.28 22.37
N THR A 251 -32.90 -9.58 22.47
CA THR A 251 -33.71 -9.17 21.34
C THR A 251 -34.03 -7.67 21.42
N TYR A 252 -33.99 -6.99 20.30
CA TYR A 252 -34.47 -5.62 20.13
C TYR A 252 -35.87 -5.64 19.51
N LYS A 253 -36.83 -4.97 20.13
CA LYS A 253 -38.20 -4.85 19.63
C LYS A 253 -38.37 -3.53 18.92
N ILE A 254 -38.65 -3.59 17.63
CA ILE A 254 -38.83 -2.44 16.75
C ILE A 254 -40.34 -2.29 16.47
N HIS A 255 -40.86 -1.14 16.80
CA HIS A 255 -42.24 -0.82 16.48
C HIS A 255 -42.31 -0.12 15.11
N ILE A 256 -42.89 -0.82 14.14
CA ILE A 256 -43.13 -0.29 12.79
C ILE A 256 -44.53 0.34 12.81
N PRO A 257 -44.66 1.65 12.61
CA PRO A 257 -45.95 2.32 12.60
C PRO A 257 -46.73 2.01 11.31
N PRO A 258 -48.03 2.28 11.28
CA PRO A 258 -48.83 2.13 10.07
C PRO A 258 -48.22 2.93 8.90
N MET A 259 -47.97 2.25 7.78
CA MET A 259 -47.38 2.85 6.59
C MET A 259 -48.30 2.79 5.40
N GLN A 260 -48.27 3.85 4.56
CA GLN A 260 -49.00 3.91 3.30
C GLN A 260 -48.13 3.75 2.07
N GLN A 261 -46.81 3.84 2.24
CA GLN A 261 -45.80 3.70 1.19
C GLN A 261 -44.66 2.83 1.68
N ALA A 262 -44.00 2.12 0.76
CA ALA A 262 -42.81 1.36 1.02
C ALA A 262 -41.70 2.30 1.56
N ASP A 263 -40.95 1.85 2.54
CA ASP A 263 -39.87 2.63 3.21
C ASP A 263 -38.68 1.74 3.54
N ASN A 264 -37.60 2.35 3.95
CA ASN A 264 -36.42 1.65 4.38
C ASN A 264 -36.22 1.86 5.89
N LEU A 265 -36.02 0.77 6.60
CA LEU A 265 -35.63 0.77 8.00
C LEU A 265 -34.12 0.67 8.10
N GLU A 266 -33.49 1.64 8.73
CA GLU A 266 -32.08 1.54 9.14
C GLU A 266 -32.01 1.31 10.65
N PHE A 267 -31.28 0.28 11.04
CA PHE A 267 -31.12 -0.16 12.42
C PHE A 267 -29.66 -0.19 12.78
N PHE A 268 -29.31 0.44 13.91
CA PHE A 268 -27.96 0.59 14.45
C PHE A 268 -27.89 0.01 15.85
N ALA A 269 -27.06 -1.00 16.05
CA ALA A 269 -26.77 -1.57 17.38
C ALA A 269 -25.25 -1.62 17.56
N GLY A 270 -24.71 -0.63 18.30
CA GLY A 270 -23.27 -0.49 18.47
C GLY A 270 -22.55 -0.26 17.13
N ASP A 271 -21.74 -1.24 16.71
CA ASP A 271 -21.02 -1.21 15.43
C ASP A 271 -21.74 -1.98 14.30
N ALA A 272 -22.85 -2.63 14.60
CA ALA A 272 -23.67 -3.32 13.61
C ALA A 272 -24.71 -2.40 12.97
N VAL A 273 -24.85 -2.48 11.66
CA VAL A 273 -25.85 -1.75 10.89
C VAL A 273 -26.64 -2.75 10.06
N ARG A 274 -27.98 -2.61 10.07
CA ARG A 274 -28.87 -3.37 9.19
C ARG A 274 -29.81 -2.43 8.45
N ARG A 275 -29.99 -2.70 7.17
CA ARG A 275 -30.93 -2.00 6.31
C ARG A 275 -31.93 -2.99 5.80
N LEU A 276 -33.21 -2.73 6.06
CA LEU A 276 -34.34 -3.58 5.70
C LEU A 276 -35.29 -2.80 4.80
N ASN A 277 -35.65 -3.39 3.68
CA ASN A 277 -36.66 -2.81 2.81
C ASN A 277 -38.03 -3.22 3.30
N ILE A 278 -38.90 -2.27 3.60
CA ILE A 278 -40.28 -2.52 3.99
C ILE A 278 -41.15 -2.47 2.75
N CYS A 279 -41.73 -3.61 2.39
CA CYS A 279 -42.69 -3.77 1.29
C CYS A 279 -44.11 -3.83 1.83
N LEU A 280 -45.05 -3.16 1.21
CA LEU A 280 -46.44 -3.18 1.62
C LEU A 280 -47.23 -4.22 0.83
N LEU A 281 -47.98 -5.04 1.55
CA LEU A 281 -48.95 -5.96 0.97
C LEU A 281 -50.29 -5.24 0.84
N TYR A 282 -50.72 -5.04 -0.41
CA TYR A 282 -52.03 -4.53 -0.70
C TYR A 282 -53.02 -5.71 -0.66
N THR A 283 -53.71 -5.89 0.47
CA THR A 283 -54.84 -6.84 0.51
C THR A 283 -56.01 -6.21 -0.21
N SER A 284 -56.34 -6.69 -1.40
CA SER A 284 -57.60 -6.35 -2.03
C SER A 284 -58.73 -6.94 -1.19
N PRO A 285 -59.75 -6.17 -0.73
CA PRO A 285 -60.89 -6.75 -0.06
C PRO A 285 -61.51 -7.79 -1.00
N SER A 286 -61.68 -9.02 -0.48
CA SER A 286 -62.31 -10.07 -1.23
C SER A 286 -63.73 -9.60 -1.59
N PRO A 287 -64.20 -9.72 -2.86
CA PRO A 287 -65.57 -9.32 -3.23
C PRO A 287 -66.59 -10.34 -2.81
N ARG A 288 -66.37 -10.99 -1.66
CA ARG A 288 -67.31 -11.95 -1.07
C ARG A 288 -67.58 -11.60 0.38
N ASP A 289 -68.44 -10.63 0.59
CA ASP A 289 -69.36 -10.57 1.74
C ASP A 289 -70.55 -9.67 1.32
#